data_e410b5de48ccb78f0a82c22ae819c436
#
_entry.id   e410b5de48ccb78f0a82c22ae819c436
#
_cell.length_a   1.000
_cell.length_b   1.000
_cell.length_c   1.000
_cell.angle_alpha   90.00
_cell.angle_beta   90.00
_cell.angle_gamma   90.00
#
_symmetry.space_group_name_H-M   'P 1'
#
loop_
_entity.id
_entity.type
_entity.pdbx_description
1 polymer ?
#
loop_
_entity_poly.entity_id
_entity_poly.type
_entity_poly.pdbx_seq_one_letter_code
_entity_poly.pdbx_strand_id
1 'polypeptide(L)'
;MIGWVDASSGASGDMLLGALIGAGVPLEVIAGAVGTVAPEHIELAPETVLRNGFAATRCHVEVADSHTRRTWTDIAALLAGAGLEDGVHRRSHATFERLAVAEAAVHGTSPDDVHFHEVGALDAIADVVGVCAGLEHLGLEQLVVSPVAVGSGTVNGAHGAMPVPPPAVAELLRGTPSYAGPVAMEMCTPTGAALLTSNATSSGAQPPMTVQRIGVGAGGRDPAGHANVLRLFVGEANDAPNKHGTNAPLLIETNVDDLDPRLWPNVIAKLLDAGASDAWLTPILMKKGRPAHTLHVLVAGDRAEVVRTEIFRQSSTIGVREIAVGKRALDREIRTVDVDGHTVHVKLALHNGVVVNAQPEYEDVARAAAATGRPEKDVLADSVAASRHLDQT
;
A
#
# COMPACT_ATOMS: atom_id res chain seq x y z
N MET A 1 -6.95 -10.88 0.41
CA MET A 1 -5.84 -11.15 1.36
C MET A 1 -4.62 -10.31 1.00
N ILE A 2 -3.76 -10.02 1.99
CA ILE A 2 -2.51 -9.29 1.80
C ILE A 2 -1.31 -10.16 2.18
N GLY A 3 -0.20 -10.02 1.43
CA GLY A 3 1.08 -10.62 1.74
C GLY A 3 2.13 -9.56 2.08
N TRP A 4 3.00 -9.85 3.01
CA TRP A 4 4.21 -9.05 3.26
C TRP A 4 5.44 -9.94 3.25
N VAL A 5 6.42 -9.58 2.41
CA VAL A 5 7.71 -10.26 2.32
C VAL A 5 8.74 -9.45 3.08
N ASP A 6 9.36 -10.06 4.07
CA ASP A 6 10.53 -9.54 4.74
C ASP A 6 11.80 -10.07 4.05
N ALA A 7 12.40 -9.23 3.23
CA ALA A 7 13.65 -9.48 2.52
C ALA A 7 14.86 -8.84 3.23
N SER A 8 14.79 -8.66 4.55
CA SER A 8 15.91 -8.10 5.36
C SER A 8 17.14 -8.99 5.41
N SER A 9 17.03 -10.24 5.00
CA SER A 9 18.14 -11.17 4.81
C SER A 9 18.39 -11.48 3.32
N GLY A 10 17.85 -10.66 2.42
CA GLY A 10 17.94 -10.86 0.98
C GLY A 10 16.80 -11.71 0.42
N ALA A 11 16.98 -12.15 -0.83
CA ALA A 11 15.99 -12.97 -1.53
C ALA A 11 16.67 -13.82 -2.63
N SER A 12 16.19 -15.06 -2.75
CA SER A 12 16.49 -15.98 -3.85
C SER A 12 15.26 -16.81 -4.17
N GLY A 13 15.25 -17.50 -5.30
CA GLY A 13 14.12 -18.32 -5.70
C GLY A 13 13.80 -19.42 -4.71
N ASP A 14 14.82 -20.16 -4.25
CA ASP A 14 14.69 -21.21 -3.24
C ASP A 14 14.15 -20.71 -1.90
N MET A 15 14.53 -19.48 -1.48
CA MET A 15 13.98 -18.85 -0.29
C MET A 15 12.49 -18.52 -0.45
N LEU A 16 12.09 -18.00 -1.60
CA LEU A 16 10.68 -17.71 -1.89
C LEU A 16 9.84 -18.98 -1.98
N LEU A 17 10.34 -20.02 -2.66
CA LEU A 17 9.69 -21.34 -2.69
C LEU A 17 9.50 -21.90 -1.28
N GLY A 18 10.57 -21.92 -0.49
CA GLY A 18 10.52 -22.39 0.89
C GLY A 18 9.53 -21.59 1.75
N ALA A 19 9.47 -20.27 1.58
CA ALA A 19 8.53 -19.43 2.31
C ALA A 19 7.07 -19.71 1.91
N LEU A 20 6.79 -19.93 0.63
CA LEU A 20 5.45 -20.28 0.15
C LEU A 20 4.98 -21.63 0.69
N ILE A 21 5.83 -22.65 0.63
CA ILE A 21 5.54 -23.98 1.19
C ILE A 21 5.33 -23.86 2.71
N GLY A 22 6.21 -23.15 3.41
CA GLY A 22 6.11 -22.89 4.86
C GLY A 22 4.84 -22.11 5.24
N ALA A 23 4.30 -21.28 4.34
CA ALA A 23 3.02 -20.59 4.53
C ALA A 23 1.79 -21.47 4.19
N GLY A 24 2.00 -22.75 3.84
CA GLY A 24 0.94 -23.72 3.61
C GLY A 24 0.48 -23.80 2.15
N VAL A 25 1.27 -23.35 1.18
CA VAL A 25 1.01 -23.65 -0.24
C VAL A 25 1.33 -25.13 -0.47
N PRO A 26 0.36 -25.93 -1.00
CA PRO A 26 0.61 -27.34 -1.30
C PRO A 26 1.74 -27.52 -2.32
N LEU A 27 2.64 -28.47 -2.04
CA LEU A 27 3.75 -28.77 -2.95
C LEU A 27 3.27 -29.17 -4.35
N GLU A 28 2.13 -29.87 -4.42
CA GLU A 28 1.53 -30.35 -5.67
C GLU A 28 1.14 -29.20 -6.62
N VAL A 29 0.74 -28.05 -6.07
CA VAL A 29 0.42 -26.84 -6.86
C VAL A 29 1.69 -26.31 -7.52
N ILE A 30 2.77 -26.21 -6.77
CA ILE A 30 4.07 -25.73 -7.26
C ILE A 30 4.68 -26.73 -8.24
N ALA A 31 4.76 -28.00 -7.86
CA ALA A 31 5.32 -29.07 -8.69
C ALA A 31 4.52 -29.31 -9.99
N GLY A 32 3.18 -29.20 -9.89
CA GLY A 32 2.30 -29.30 -11.07
C GLY A 32 2.60 -28.21 -12.10
N ALA A 33 2.69 -26.95 -11.68
CA ALA A 33 3.01 -25.84 -12.59
C ALA A 33 4.43 -25.97 -13.18
N VAL A 34 5.43 -26.31 -12.37
CA VAL A 34 6.81 -26.53 -12.83
C VAL A 34 6.87 -27.67 -13.85
N GLY A 35 6.18 -28.78 -13.58
CA GLY A 35 6.15 -29.96 -14.46
C GLY A 35 5.49 -29.72 -15.82
N THR A 36 4.63 -28.69 -15.98
CA THR A 36 4.04 -28.34 -17.29
C THR A 36 5.01 -27.57 -18.19
N VAL A 37 5.95 -26.83 -17.61
CA VAL A 37 6.90 -25.97 -18.34
C VAL A 37 8.22 -26.66 -18.59
N ALA A 38 8.69 -27.45 -17.62
CA ALA A 38 10.01 -28.07 -17.71
C ALA A 38 10.01 -29.19 -18.78
N PRO A 39 10.90 -29.11 -19.78
CA PRO A 39 11.04 -30.17 -20.77
C PRO A 39 11.71 -31.43 -20.21
N GLU A 40 12.41 -31.31 -19.10
CA GLU A 40 13.06 -32.39 -18.36
C GLU A 40 12.43 -32.52 -16.96
N HIS A 41 12.61 -33.71 -16.35
CA HIS A 41 12.09 -33.96 -15.01
C HIS A 41 12.78 -33.09 -13.97
N ILE A 42 11.99 -32.37 -13.18
CA ILE A 42 12.43 -31.60 -12.03
C ILE A 42 11.73 -32.15 -10.79
N GLU A 43 12.48 -32.43 -9.75
CA GLU A 43 11.97 -32.83 -8.45
C GLU A 43 12.13 -31.69 -7.44
N LEU A 44 11.05 -31.38 -6.71
CA LEU A 44 11.05 -30.39 -5.64
C LEU A 44 11.00 -31.12 -4.30
N ALA A 45 12.06 -31.01 -3.52
CA ALA A 45 12.21 -31.67 -2.23
C ALA A 45 12.28 -30.64 -1.08
N PRO A 46 11.15 -30.35 -0.40
CA PRO A 46 11.14 -29.47 0.76
C PRO A 46 11.73 -30.16 1.99
N GLU A 47 12.59 -29.46 2.71
CA GLU A 47 13.24 -29.90 3.93
C GLU A 47 13.12 -28.82 5.02
N THR A 48 12.91 -29.26 6.27
CA THR A 48 13.02 -28.36 7.42
C THR A 48 14.47 -28.27 7.86
N VAL A 49 15.04 -27.08 7.81
CA VAL A 49 16.43 -26.81 8.20
C VAL A 49 16.48 -25.77 9.33
N LEU A 50 17.64 -25.69 9.98
CA LEU A 50 17.93 -24.58 10.90
C LEU A 50 18.87 -23.58 10.21
N ARG A 51 18.58 -22.27 10.40
CA ARG A 51 19.49 -21.18 10.02
C ARG A 51 19.72 -20.32 11.24
N ASN A 52 20.95 -20.30 11.71
CA ASN A 52 21.33 -19.66 12.98
C ASN A 52 20.33 -19.96 14.13
N GLY A 53 19.85 -21.22 14.21
CA GLY A 53 18.92 -21.70 15.24
C GLY A 53 17.42 -21.48 14.95
N PHE A 54 17.05 -20.82 13.87
CA PHE A 54 15.66 -20.64 13.45
C PHE A 54 15.24 -21.74 12.46
N ALA A 55 14.09 -22.35 12.71
CA ALA A 55 13.50 -23.32 11.79
C ALA A 55 12.98 -22.61 10.53
N ALA A 56 13.30 -23.16 9.37
CA ALA A 56 12.89 -22.66 8.08
C ALA A 56 12.72 -23.81 7.08
N THR A 57 11.94 -23.58 6.03
CA THR A 57 11.77 -24.53 4.94
C THR A 57 12.77 -24.19 3.84
N ARG A 58 13.60 -25.16 3.47
CA ARG A 58 14.41 -25.12 2.25
C ARG A 58 13.75 -25.99 1.19
N CYS A 59 13.61 -25.48 -0.01
CA CYS A 59 13.15 -26.26 -1.15
C CYS A 59 14.35 -26.55 -2.05
N HIS A 60 14.74 -27.83 -2.13
CA HIS A 60 15.75 -28.26 -3.09
C HIS A 60 15.09 -28.44 -4.46
N VAL A 61 15.74 -27.93 -5.48
CA VAL A 61 15.35 -28.14 -6.88
C VAL A 61 16.35 -29.12 -7.47
N GLU A 62 15.94 -30.38 -7.60
CA GLU A 62 16.75 -31.43 -8.17
C GLU A 62 16.45 -31.55 -9.66
N VAL A 63 17.44 -31.27 -10.49
CA VAL A 63 17.33 -31.30 -11.94
C VAL A 63 18.26 -32.36 -12.51
N ALA A 64 17.82 -33.03 -13.59
CA ALA A 64 18.75 -33.84 -14.38
C ALA A 64 19.87 -32.93 -14.92
N ASP A 65 21.11 -33.45 -14.96
CA ASP A 65 22.29 -32.69 -15.40
C ASP A 65 22.07 -32.19 -16.84
N SER A 66 21.63 -30.96 -16.98
CA SER A 66 21.31 -30.32 -18.24
C SER A 66 22.24 -29.12 -18.42
N HIS A 67 23.15 -29.22 -19.41
CA HIS A 67 24.01 -28.12 -19.84
C HIS A 67 23.32 -27.15 -20.79
N THR A 68 22.02 -27.26 -20.98
CA THR A 68 21.24 -26.45 -21.92
C THR A 68 21.10 -25.03 -21.39
N ARG A 69 21.71 -24.08 -22.07
CA ARG A 69 21.52 -22.64 -21.83
C ARG A 69 20.42 -22.16 -22.73
N ARG A 70 19.36 -21.59 -22.16
CA ARG A 70 18.20 -21.09 -22.88
C ARG A 70 18.29 -19.58 -23.05
N THR A 71 17.84 -19.09 -24.19
CA THR A 71 17.61 -17.67 -24.42
C THR A 71 16.27 -17.25 -23.82
N TRP A 72 16.06 -15.95 -23.71
CA TRP A 72 14.73 -15.42 -23.37
C TRP A 72 13.64 -15.93 -24.33
N THR A 73 13.92 -15.92 -25.61
CA THR A 73 12.97 -16.42 -26.64
C THR A 73 12.61 -17.89 -26.41
N ASP A 74 13.57 -18.74 -26.02
CA ASP A 74 13.29 -20.15 -25.72
C ASP A 74 12.38 -20.29 -24.49
N ILE A 75 12.65 -19.52 -23.44
CA ILE A 75 11.84 -19.55 -22.20
C ILE A 75 10.42 -19.02 -22.47
N ALA A 76 10.29 -17.94 -23.23
CA ALA A 76 8.98 -17.39 -23.60
C ALA A 76 8.15 -18.41 -24.41
N ALA A 77 8.80 -19.15 -25.32
CA ALA A 77 8.14 -20.22 -26.09
C ALA A 77 7.71 -21.40 -25.20
N LEU A 78 8.56 -21.80 -24.21
CA LEU A 78 8.19 -22.83 -23.24
C LEU A 78 6.98 -22.42 -22.40
N LEU A 79 6.97 -21.20 -21.88
CA LEU A 79 5.84 -20.68 -21.08
C LEU A 79 4.54 -20.62 -21.91
N ALA A 80 4.62 -20.16 -23.16
CA ALA A 80 3.46 -20.06 -24.05
C ALA A 80 2.89 -21.44 -24.42
N GLY A 81 3.73 -22.47 -24.52
CA GLY A 81 3.33 -23.84 -24.85
C GLY A 81 2.87 -24.69 -23.66
N ALA A 82 3.09 -24.24 -22.43
CA ALA A 82 2.97 -25.07 -21.23
C ALA A 82 1.53 -25.28 -20.71
N GLY A 83 0.53 -24.53 -21.18
CA GLY A 83 -0.84 -24.64 -20.67
C GLY A 83 -0.97 -24.26 -19.18
N LEU A 84 -0.14 -23.33 -18.72
CA LEU A 84 -0.22 -22.76 -17.35
C LEU A 84 -1.54 -22.01 -17.14
N GLU A 85 -1.98 -21.94 -15.90
CA GLU A 85 -3.04 -21.01 -15.50
C GLU A 85 -2.66 -19.56 -15.88
N ASP A 86 -3.62 -18.78 -16.38
CA ASP A 86 -3.38 -17.43 -16.92
C ASP A 86 -2.61 -16.51 -15.95
N GLY A 87 -2.90 -16.59 -14.65
CA GLY A 87 -2.22 -15.81 -13.62
C GLY A 87 -0.75 -16.23 -13.47
N VAL A 88 -0.49 -17.52 -13.43
CA VAL A 88 0.86 -18.09 -13.35
C VAL A 88 1.66 -17.73 -14.58
N HIS A 89 1.07 -17.88 -15.78
CA HIS A 89 1.71 -17.51 -17.05
C HIS A 89 2.12 -16.03 -17.05
N ARG A 90 1.19 -15.12 -16.75
CA ARG A 90 1.48 -13.66 -16.74
C ARG A 90 2.61 -13.30 -15.77
N ARG A 91 2.59 -13.85 -14.54
CA ARG A 91 3.61 -13.57 -13.52
C ARG A 91 4.98 -14.13 -13.94
N SER A 92 5.04 -15.36 -14.43
CA SER A 92 6.27 -16.00 -14.87
C SER A 92 6.88 -15.27 -16.07
N HIS A 93 6.06 -14.94 -17.08
CA HIS A 93 6.50 -14.18 -18.24
C HIS A 93 7.06 -12.83 -17.84
N ALA A 94 6.34 -12.04 -17.02
CA ALA A 94 6.80 -10.73 -16.56
C ALA A 94 8.11 -10.81 -15.76
N THR A 95 8.30 -11.87 -14.97
CA THR A 95 9.52 -12.09 -14.20
C THR A 95 10.72 -12.37 -15.11
N PHE A 96 10.58 -13.27 -16.09
CA PHE A 96 11.65 -13.58 -17.03
C PHE A 96 11.95 -12.44 -18.01
N GLU A 97 10.92 -11.72 -18.47
CA GLU A 97 11.10 -10.52 -19.30
C GLU A 97 11.92 -9.45 -18.55
N ARG A 98 11.63 -9.24 -17.26
CA ARG A 98 12.38 -8.32 -16.43
C ARG A 98 13.84 -8.75 -16.22
N LEU A 99 14.07 -10.05 -16.07
CA LEU A 99 15.42 -10.62 -16.05
C LEU A 99 16.15 -10.37 -17.37
N ALA A 100 15.49 -10.62 -18.51
CA ALA A 100 16.08 -10.43 -19.83
C ALA A 100 16.43 -8.95 -20.09
N VAL A 101 15.55 -8.03 -19.69
CA VAL A 101 15.79 -6.57 -19.81
C VAL A 101 16.99 -6.15 -18.95
N ALA A 102 17.09 -6.66 -17.71
CA ALA A 102 18.20 -6.33 -16.82
C ALA A 102 19.55 -6.87 -17.35
N GLU A 103 19.58 -8.10 -17.81
CA GLU A 103 20.78 -8.71 -18.41
C GLU A 103 21.18 -7.99 -19.71
N ALA A 104 20.20 -7.64 -20.56
CA ALA A 104 20.43 -6.88 -21.77
C ALA A 104 21.09 -5.51 -21.47
N ALA A 105 20.61 -4.83 -20.45
CA ALA A 105 21.18 -3.55 -20.02
C ALA A 105 22.64 -3.69 -19.53
N VAL A 106 22.94 -4.76 -18.81
CA VAL A 106 24.30 -5.07 -18.33
C VAL A 106 25.25 -5.38 -19.47
N HIS A 107 24.79 -6.13 -20.48
CA HIS A 107 25.61 -6.59 -21.59
C HIS A 107 25.61 -5.65 -22.81
N GLY A 108 24.76 -4.62 -22.81
CA GLY A 108 24.64 -3.69 -23.94
C GLY A 108 24.07 -4.35 -25.20
N THR A 109 23.14 -5.29 -25.03
CA THR A 109 22.49 -6.08 -26.09
C THR A 109 20.96 -5.89 -26.08
N SER A 110 20.25 -6.50 -27.02
CA SER A 110 18.79 -6.58 -27.02
C SER A 110 18.31 -7.68 -26.06
N PRO A 111 17.15 -7.52 -25.37
CA PRO A 111 16.58 -8.60 -24.56
C PRO A 111 16.40 -9.94 -25.31
N ASP A 112 16.06 -9.89 -26.59
CA ASP A 112 15.86 -11.07 -27.43
C ASP A 112 17.16 -11.84 -27.69
N ASP A 113 18.31 -11.16 -27.64
CA ASP A 113 19.64 -11.72 -27.85
C ASP A 113 20.31 -12.16 -26.54
N VAL A 114 19.63 -12.02 -25.40
CA VAL A 114 20.19 -12.41 -24.11
C VAL A 114 20.29 -13.91 -23.98
N HIS A 115 21.51 -14.37 -23.70
CA HIS A 115 21.77 -15.72 -23.21
C HIS A 115 21.87 -15.68 -21.68
N PHE A 116 20.96 -16.33 -21.00
CA PHE A 116 21.02 -16.43 -19.55
C PHE A 116 22.19 -17.34 -19.13
N HIS A 117 23.20 -16.75 -18.50
CA HIS A 117 24.39 -17.48 -18.06
C HIS A 117 24.15 -18.23 -16.74
N GLU A 118 23.30 -17.70 -15.87
CA GLU A 118 22.98 -18.22 -14.54
C GLU A 118 21.48 -18.52 -14.37
N VAL A 119 20.59 -17.87 -15.15
CA VAL A 119 19.14 -17.92 -14.97
C VAL A 119 18.43 -18.79 -16.03
N GLY A 120 19.12 -19.24 -17.08
CA GLY A 120 18.56 -20.08 -18.14
C GLY A 120 18.55 -21.59 -17.82
N ALA A 121 19.03 -21.96 -16.65
CA ALA A 121 19.02 -23.35 -16.18
C ALA A 121 17.65 -23.75 -15.65
N LEU A 122 17.40 -25.04 -15.55
CA LEU A 122 16.11 -25.61 -15.13
C LEU A 122 15.71 -25.24 -13.71
N ASP A 123 16.68 -25.05 -12.83
CA ASP A 123 16.47 -24.57 -11.46
C ASP A 123 15.83 -23.18 -11.41
N ALA A 124 16.30 -22.24 -12.24
CA ALA A 124 15.70 -20.92 -12.34
C ALA A 124 14.27 -20.95 -12.93
N ILE A 125 14.00 -21.87 -13.88
CA ILE A 125 12.65 -22.07 -14.39
C ILE A 125 11.73 -22.60 -13.28
N ALA A 126 12.20 -23.58 -12.51
CA ALA A 126 11.47 -24.12 -11.38
C ALA A 126 11.19 -23.06 -10.32
N ASP A 127 12.19 -22.26 -9.97
CA ASP A 127 12.08 -21.18 -9.00
C ASP A 127 11.02 -20.15 -9.44
N VAL A 128 11.14 -19.64 -10.68
CA VAL A 128 10.24 -18.58 -11.17
C VAL A 128 8.81 -19.09 -11.31
N VAL A 129 8.62 -20.22 -12.00
CA VAL A 129 7.27 -20.76 -12.23
C VAL A 129 6.64 -21.22 -10.93
N GLY A 130 7.41 -21.89 -10.08
CA GLY A 130 6.95 -22.39 -8.78
C GLY A 130 6.55 -21.27 -7.82
N VAL A 131 7.34 -20.20 -7.74
CA VAL A 131 6.99 -19.03 -6.92
C VAL A 131 5.73 -18.34 -7.46
N CYS A 132 5.64 -18.16 -8.79
CA CYS A 132 4.46 -17.54 -9.41
C CYS A 132 3.20 -18.38 -9.18
N ALA A 133 3.28 -19.71 -9.28
CA ALA A 133 2.17 -20.62 -8.96
C ALA A 133 1.75 -20.53 -7.50
N GLY A 134 2.72 -20.49 -6.58
CA GLY A 134 2.43 -20.34 -5.16
C GLY A 134 1.78 -19.00 -4.81
N LEU A 135 2.24 -17.89 -5.41
CA LEU A 135 1.63 -16.57 -5.22
C LEU A 135 0.21 -16.48 -5.78
N GLU A 136 -0.04 -17.08 -6.95
CA GLU A 136 -1.37 -17.15 -7.56
C GLU A 136 -2.32 -17.98 -6.69
N HIS A 137 -1.88 -19.16 -6.20
CA HIS A 137 -2.65 -20.00 -5.28
C HIS A 137 -3.05 -19.27 -3.99
N LEU A 138 -2.19 -18.39 -3.45
CA LEU A 138 -2.51 -17.59 -2.27
C LEU A 138 -3.60 -16.54 -2.54
N GLY A 139 -3.85 -16.15 -3.78
CA GLY A 139 -4.86 -15.17 -4.16
C GLY A 139 -4.66 -13.82 -3.49
N LEU A 140 -3.42 -13.33 -3.44
CA LEU A 140 -3.09 -12.07 -2.79
C LEU A 140 -3.53 -10.88 -3.64
N GLU A 141 -4.35 -10.00 -3.07
CA GLU A 141 -4.72 -8.72 -3.67
C GLU A 141 -3.56 -7.72 -3.63
N GLN A 142 -2.74 -7.82 -2.60
CA GLN A 142 -1.56 -6.99 -2.41
C GLN A 142 -0.39 -7.83 -1.92
N LEU A 143 0.79 -7.57 -2.49
CA LEU A 143 2.07 -8.09 -2.01
C LEU A 143 3.00 -6.91 -1.75
N VAL A 144 3.30 -6.67 -0.48
CA VAL A 144 4.22 -5.62 -0.04
C VAL A 144 5.58 -6.24 0.26
N VAL A 145 6.67 -5.61 -0.22
CA VAL A 145 8.04 -6.09 0.00
C VAL A 145 8.81 -5.08 0.83
N SER A 146 9.49 -5.53 1.88
CA SER A 146 10.39 -4.69 2.69
C SER A 146 11.53 -4.14 1.83
N PRO A 147 12.32 -3.15 2.30
CA PRO A 147 13.60 -2.85 1.69
C PRO A 147 14.46 -4.12 1.58
N VAL A 148 15.10 -4.33 0.42
CA VAL A 148 15.83 -5.57 0.10
C VAL A 148 17.29 -5.47 0.53
N ALA A 149 17.75 -6.41 1.35
CA ALA A 149 19.18 -6.54 1.66
C ALA A 149 19.91 -7.19 0.47
N VAL A 150 20.85 -6.48 -0.13
CA VAL A 150 21.58 -6.96 -1.32
C VAL A 150 22.91 -7.64 -0.99
N GLY A 151 23.44 -7.38 0.20
CA GLY A 151 24.78 -7.83 0.60
C GLY A 151 25.88 -6.83 0.27
N SER A 152 27.12 -7.30 0.38
CA SER A 152 28.33 -6.53 0.05
C SER A 152 29.50 -7.46 -0.30
N GLY A 153 30.59 -6.87 -0.77
CA GLY A 153 31.79 -7.62 -1.13
C GLY A 153 31.84 -8.03 -2.60
N THR A 154 32.29 -9.26 -2.88
CA THR A 154 32.43 -9.81 -4.23
C THR A 154 31.86 -11.22 -4.31
N VAL A 155 31.30 -11.56 -5.48
CA VAL A 155 30.86 -12.92 -5.83
C VAL A 155 31.54 -13.36 -7.11
N ASN A 156 31.82 -14.66 -7.23
CA ASN A 156 32.32 -15.26 -8.46
C ASN A 156 31.18 -15.85 -9.25
N GLY A 157 31.01 -15.39 -10.48
CA GLY A 157 30.00 -15.87 -11.41
C GLY A 157 30.64 -16.20 -12.78
N ALA A 158 29.82 -16.36 -13.81
CA ALA A 158 30.24 -16.69 -15.17
C ALA A 158 31.24 -15.66 -15.77
N HIS A 159 31.21 -14.42 -15.29
CA HIS A 159 32.10 -13.33 -15.73
C HIS A 159 33.28 -13.07 -14.79
N GLY A 160 33.60 -14.01 -13.91
CA GLY A 160 34.66 -13.86 -12.89
C GLY A 160 34.17 -13.18 -11.63
N ALA A 161 35.06 -12.44 -10.93
CA ALA A 161 34.71 -11.73 -9.71
C ALA A 161 33.91 -10.48 -10.00
N MET A 162 32.68 -10.41 -9.46
CA MET A 162 31.77 -9.30 -9.61
C MET A 162 31.47 -8.61 -8.27
N PRO A 163 31.19 -7.30 -8.25
CA PRO A 163 30.77 -6.61 -7.03
C PRO A 163 29.38 -7.11 -6.56
N VAL A 164 29.13 -7.03 -5.26
CA VAL A 164 27.80 -7.27 -4.67
C VAL A 164 27.18 -5.91 -4.33
N PRO A 165 25.93 -5.61 -4.81
CA PRO A 165 25.10 -6.48 -5.64
C PRO A 165 25.67 -6.67 -7.06
N PRO A 166 25.44 -7.84 -7.70
CA PRO A 166 25.76 -8.04 -9.11
C PRO A 166 25.05 -7.01 -10.00
N PRO A 167 25.63 -6.65 -11.17
CA PRO A 167 25.04 -5.60 -12.04
C PRO A 167 23.57 -5.85 -12.40
N ALA A 168 23.20 -7.08 -12.71
CA ALA A 168 21.81 -7.45 -13.02
C ALA A 168 20.86 -7.20 -11.82
N VAL A 169 21.30 -7.51 -10.59
CA VAL A 169 20.52 -7.22 -9.37
C VAL A 169 20.33 -5.70 -9.20
N ALA A 170 21.36 -4.91 -9.46
CA ALA A 170 21.27 -3.45 -9.37
C ALA A 170 20.24 -2.89 -10.37
N GLU A 171 20.22 -3.41 -11.61
CA GLU A 171 19.20 -3.03 -12.61
C GLU A 171 17.78 -3.47 -12.20
N LEU A 172 17.62 -4.71 -11.73
CA LEU A 172 16.33 -5.25 -11.30
C LEU A 172 15.72 -4.48 -10.14
N LEU A 173 16.56 -3.97 -9.23
CA LEU A 173 16.10 -3.20 -8.05
C LEU A 173 15.98 -1.68 -8.32
N ARG A 174 16.17 -1.21 -9.55
CA ARG A 174 15.99 0.21 -9.89
C ARG A 174 14.56 0.66 -9.50
N GLY A 175 14.48 1.69 -8.66
CA GLY A 175 13.23 2.19 -8.10
C GLY A 175 12.68 1.41 -6.90
N THR A 176 13.35 0.35 -6.46
CA THR A 176 12.99 -0.44 -5.28
C THR A 176 13.93 -0.12 -4.11
N PRO A 177 13.41 0.15 -2.90
CA PRO A 177 14.25 0.39 -1.73
C PRO A 177 15.17 -0.81 -1.44
N SER A 178 16.47 -0.57 -1.34
CA SER A 178 17.47 -1.59 -1.05
C SER A 178 18.61 -1.02 -0.20
N TYR A 179 19.36 -1.91 0.47
CA TYR A 179 20.51 -1.55 1.31
C TYR A 179 21.48 -2.72 1.40
N ALA A 180 22.71 -2.46 1.85
CA ALA A 180 23.76 -3.49 1.90
C ALA A 180 23.40 -4.72 2.75
N GLY A 181 22.64 -4.53 3.83
CA GLY A 181 22.34 -5.63 4.75
C GLY A 181 23.48 -5.96 5.72
N PRO A 182 23.30 -6.98 6.58
CA PRO A 182 24.19 -7.25 7.72
C PRO A 182 25.39 -8.14 7.40
N VAL A 183 25.44 -8.77 6.22
CA VAL A 183 26.47 -9.79 5.92
C VAL A 183 27.21 -9.46 4.62
N ALA A 184 28.54 -9.66 4.64
CA ALA A 184 29.39 -9.47 3.47
C ALA A 184 29.35 -10.70 2.55
N MET A 185 28.24 -10.87 1.84
CA MET A 185 28.01 -11.88 0.80
C MET A 185 26.90 -11.39 -0.14
N GLU A 186 26.70 -12.07 -1.27
CA GLU A 186 25.51 -11.89 -2.07
C GLU A 186 24.29 -12.39 -1.29
N MET A 187 23.37 -11.47 -0.95
CA MET A 187 22.15 -11.78 -0.21
C MET A 187 20.92 -11.80 -1.12
N CYS A 188 20.96 -11.08 -2.22
CA CYS A 188 19.88 -11.06 -3.20
C CYS A 188 20.39 -11.54 -4.55
N THR A 189 19.81 -12.62 -5.08
CA THR A 189 20.13 -13.16 -6.40
C THR A 189 19.33 -12.46 -7.51
N PRO A 190 19.74 -12.52 -8.79
CA PRO A 190 18.95 -11.98 -9.89
C PRO A 190 17.53 -12.54 -9.94
N THR A 191 17.36 -13.87 -9.76
CA THR A 191 16.04 -14.51 -9.71
C THR A 191 15.18 -13.98 -8.56
N GLY A 192 15.77 -13.85 -7.35
CA GLY A 192 15.07 -13.30 -6.20
C GLY A 192 14.63 -11.85 -6.40
N ALA A 193 15.54 -11.01 -6.92
CA ALA A 193 15.24 -9.60 -7.24
C ALA A 193 14.10 -9.47 -8.27
N ALA A 194 14.16 -10.27 -9.34
CA ALA A 194 13.13 -10.27 -10.39
C ALA A 194 11.77 -10.71 -9.85
N LEU A 195 11.72 -11.79 -9.07
CA LEU A 195 10.48 -12.29 -8.45
C LEU A 195 9.84 -11.24 -7.53
N LEU A 196 10.65 -10.61 -6.68
CA LEU A 196 10.15 -9.56 -5.79
C LEU A 196 9.61 -8.36 -6.58
N THR A 197 10.39 -7.85 -7.53
CA THR A 197 10.05 -6.61 -8.25
C THR A 197 8.96 -6.77 -9.31
N SER A 198 8.75 -7.98 -9.84
CA SER A 198 7.67 -8.27 -10.80
C SER A 198 6.33 -8.53 -10.11
N ASN A 199 6.35 -9.01 -8.87
CA ASN A 199 5.13 -9.44 -8.18
C ASN A 199 4.70 -8.50 -7.05
N ALA A 200 5.58 -7.60 -6.58
CA ALA A 200 5.21 -6.63 -5.55
C ALA A 200 4.23 -5.58 -6.09
N THR A 201 3.20 -5.29 -5.32
CA THR A 201 2.29 -4.15 -5.57
C THR A 201 2.87 -2.85 -5.00
N SER A 202 3.68 -2.95 -3.95
CA SER A 202 4.36 -1.82 -3.31
C SER A 202 5.54 -2.28 -2.46
N SER A 203 6.39 -1.32 -2.04
CA SER A 203 7.50 -1.57 -1.13
C SER A 203 7.33 -0.78 0.17
N GLY A 204 7.64 -1.39 1.31
CA GLY A 204 7.55 -0.72 2.60
C GLY A 204 7.62 -1.64 3.82
N ALA A 205 7.40 -1.04 4.98
CA ALA A 205 7.23 -1.80 6.23
C ALA A 205 6.01 -2.71 6.17
N GLN A 206 5.93 -3.67 7.08
CA GLN A 206 4.76 -4.52 7.22
C GLN A 206 3.50 -3.65 7.34
N PRO A 207 2.53 -3.82 6.43
CA PRO A 207 1.27 -3.09 6.52
C PRO A 207 0.46 -3.57 7.73
N PRO A 208 -0.48 -2.76 8.24
CA PRO A 208 -1.42 -3.23 9.25
C PRO A 208 -2.19 -4.43 8.73
N MET A 209 -2.00 -5.59 9.39
CA MET A 209 -2.63 -6.85 8.99
C MET A 209 -2.81 -7.78 10.18
N THR A 210 -3.87 -8.60 10.16
CA THR A 210 -3.97 -9.77 11.04
C THR A 210 -3.31 -10.94 10.34
N VAL A 211 -2.13 -11.32 10.83
CA VAL A 211 -1.36 -12.43 10.27
C VAL A 211 -2.07 -13.74 10.56
N GLN A 212 -2.36 -14.51 9.53
CA GLN A 212 -2.99 -15.82 9.60
C GLN A 212 -1.99 -16.95 9.32
N ARG A 213 -1.01 -16.72 8.43
CA ARG A 213 0.01 -17.71 8.06
C ARG A 213 1.38 -17.03 7.96
N ILE A 214 2.41 -17.75 8.34
CA ILE A 214 3.81 -17.33 8.24
C ILE A 214 4.59 -18.44 7.58
N GLY A 215 5.30 -18.11 6.50
CA GLY A 215 6.27 -19.00 5.90
C GLY A 215 7.69 -18.44 6.06
N VAL A 216 8.62 -19.31 6.39
CA VAL A 216 10.04 -18.97 6.52
C VAL A 216 10.83 -19.81 5.53
N GLY A 217 11.37 -19.17 4.51
CA GLY A 217 12.18 -19.83 3.49
C GLY A 217 13.68 -19.68 3.77
N ALA A 218 14.43 -20.76 3.69
CA ALA A 218 15.85 -20.82 3.97
C ALA A 218 16.69 -20.72 2.69
N GLY A 219 17.69 -19.84 2.67
CA GLY A 219 18.72 -19.84 1.64
C GLY A 219 19.73 -20.99 1.81
N GLY A 220 20.47 -21.26 0.72
CA GLY A 220 21.46 -22.32 0.69
C GLY A 220 22.65 -22.12 1.64
N ARG A 221 23.00 -20.88 1.97
CA ARG A 221 24.13 -20.53 2.85
C ARG A 221 23.65 -20.32 4.29
N ASP A 222 24.52 -20.60 5.27
CA ASP A 222 24.26 -20.39 6.70
C ASP A 222 25.42 -19.59 7.33
N PRO A 223 25.47 -18.28 7.11
CA PRO A 223 26.52 -17.43 7.64
C PRO A 223 26.45 -17.34 9.17
N ALA A 224 27.59 -17.43 9.84
CA ALA A 224 27.63 -17.34 11.29
C ALA A 224 27.05 -16.01 11.81
N GLY A 225 26.18 -16.10 12.82
CA GLY A 225 25.59 -14.93 13.48
C GLY A 225 24.45 -14.25 12.72
N HIS A 226 24.02 -14.78 11.57
CA HIS A 226 22.90 -14.24 10.81
C HIS A 226 22.03 -15.35 10.21
N ALA A 227 20.75 -15.32 10.48
CA ALA A 227 19.80 -16.27 9.88
C ALA A 227 19.50 -15.87 8.42
N ASN A 228 19.99 -16.66 7.47
CA ASN A 228 19.76 -16.47 6.06
C ASN A 228 18.36 -16.99 5.68
N VAL A 229 17.33 -16.23 6.03
CA VAL A 229 15.91 -16.59 5.83
C VAL A 229 15.13 -15.41 5.27
N LEU A 230 14.19 -15.70 4.38
CA LEU A 230 13.14 -14.80 3.93
C LEU A 230 11.84 -15.18 4.62
N ARG A 231 11.06 -14.21 5.06
CA ARG A 231 9.78 -14.46 5.70
C ARG A 231 8.62 -13.95 4.85
N LEU A 232 7.59 -14.76 4.70
CA LEU A 232 6.33 -14.38 4.07
C LEU A 232 5.22 -14.41 5.13
N PHE A 233 4.58 -13.27 5.33
CA PHE A 233 3.41 -13.12 6.19
C PHE A 233 2.18 -12.99 5.32
N VAL A 234 1.18 -13.82 5.56
CA VAL A 234 -0.09 -13.82 4.81
C VAL A 234 -1.25 -13.65 5.78
N GLY A 235 -2.18 -12.77 5.45
CA GLY A 235 -3.33 -12.50 6.31
C GLY A 235 -4.32 -11.54 5.69
N GLU A 236 -5.18 -11.03 6.52
CA GLU A 236 -6.15 -10.02 6.15
C GLU A 236 -5.59 -8.62 6.43
N ALA A 237 -5.77 -7.72 5.47
CA ALA A 237 -5.52 -6.33 5.74
C ALA A 237 -6.41 -5.93 6.92
N ASN A 238 -5.80 -5.51 8.00
CA ASN A 238 -6.57 -4.83 9.00
C ASN A 238 -6.93 -3.48 8.38
N ASP A 239 -8.23 -3.21 8.32
CA ASP A 239 -8.67 -1.85 8.46
C ASP A 239 -8.18 -1.37 9.84
N ALA A 240 -6.85 -1.27 10.03
CA ALA A 240 -6.35 -0.37 11.03
C ALA A 240 -7.14 0.91 10.78
N PRO A 241 -7.64 1.59 11.81
CA PRO A 241 -8.19 2.92 11.58
C PRO A 241 -7.07 3.66 10.87
N ASN A 242 -7.24 3.66 9.55
CA ASN A 242 -6.22 4.09 8.61
C ASN A 242 -6.00 5.55 8.98
N LYS A 243 -4.92 5.81 9.71
CA LYS A 243 -4.58 7.20 9.99
C LYS A 243 -4.46 7.98 8.69
N HIS A 244 -4.53 7.26 7.52
CA HIS A 244 -4.47 7.84 6.19
C HIS A 244 -5.24 7.00 5.14
N GLY A 245 -6.39 6.37 5.49
CA GLY A 245 -7.30 5.81 4.49
C GLY A 245 -7.71 6.91 3.50
N THR A 246 -7.98 6.54 2.26
CA THR A 246 -8.50 7.45 1.22
C THR A 246 -9.72 8.27 1.67
N ASN A 247 -10.32 7.91 2.80
CA ASN A 247 -11.47 8.56 3.41
C ASN A 247 -11.19 9.22 4.78
N ALA A 248 -9.92 9.17 5.28
CA ALA A 248 -9.58 9.86 6.52
C ALA A 248 -9.78 11.37 6.35
N PRO A 249 -10.46 12.04 7.30
CA PRO A 249 -10.61 13.49 7.23
C PRO A 249 -9.24 14.17 7.21
N LEU A 250 -9.11 15.13 6.31
CA LEU A 250 -7.93 15.99 6.20
C LEU A 250 -8.29 17.39 6.69
N LEU A 251 -7.37 18.00 7.40
CA LEU A 251 -7.33 19.43 7.62
C LEU A 251 -6.39 20.03 6.58
N ILE A 252 -6.95 20.79 5.64
CA ILE A 252 -6.19 21.54 4.62
C ILE A 252 -6.03 22.96 5.13
N GLU A 253 -4.80 23.48 5.15
CA GLU A 253 -4.50 24.81 5.64
C GLU A 253 -3.68 25.62 4.65
N THR A 254 -3.94 26.90 4.58
CA THR A 254 -3.09 27.85 3.86
C THR A 254 -3.11 29.24 4.50
N ASN A 255 -1.98 29.96 4.42
CA ASN A 255 -1.87 31.33 4.90
C ASN A 255 -1.97 32.28 3.71
N VAL A 256 -2.84 33.28 3.81
CA VAL A 256 -3.13 34.22 2.73
C VAL A 256 -3.04 35.65 3.28
N ASP A 257 -2.12 36.48 2.72
CA ASP A 257 -1.86 37.86 3.12
C ASP A 257 -2.25 38.91 2.06
N ASP A 258 -2.79 38.46 0.93
CA ASP A 258 -3.06 39.31 -0.24
C ASP A 258 -4.46 39.15 -0.84
N LEU A 259 -5.38 38.40 -0.18
CA LEU A 259 -6.78 38.29 -0.60
C LEU A 259 -7.59 39.43 0.05
N ASP A 260 -8.46 40.08 -0.75
CA ASP A 260 -9.42 41.06 -0.22
C ASP A 260 -10.34 40.40 0.81
N PRO A 261 -10.38 40.87 2.06
CA PRO A 261 -11.18 40.26 3.13
C PRO A 261 -12.67 40.12 2.81
N ARG A 262 -13.22 40.95 1.94
CA ARG A 262 -14.62 40.90 1.52
C ARG A 262 -14.97 39.65 0.72
N LEU A 263 -13.96 38.95 0.19
CA LEU A 263 -14.15 37.70 -0.58
C LEU A 263 -14.30 36.47 0.30
N TRP A 264 -13.82 36.49 1.54
CA TRP A 264 -13.80 35.33 2.41
C TRP A 264 -15.16 34.66 2.62
N PRO A 265 -16.29 35.38 2.83
CA PRO A 265 -17.57 34.71 2.99
C PRO A 265 -17.95 33.84 1.77
N ASN A 266 -17.68 34.36 0.55
CA ASN A 266 -17.95 33.61 -0.67
C ASN A 266 -16.96 32.42 -0.85
N VAL A 267 -15.69 32.61 -0.50
CA VAL A 267 -14.70 31.52 -0.52
C VAL A 267 -15.17 30.36 0.36
N ILE A 268 -15.52 30.64 1.62
CA ILE A 268 -16.01 29.63 2.58
C ILE A 268 -17.26 28.93 2.03
N ALA A 269 -18.23 29.68 1.51
CA ALA A 269 -19.45 29.09 0.94
C ALA A 269 -19.12 28.11 -0.22
N LYS A 270 -18.23 28.51 -1.14
CA LYS A 270 -17.82 27.65 -2.26
C LYS A 270 -17.07 26.40 -1.83
N LEU A 271 -16.29 26.46 -0.76
CA LEU A 271 -15.61 25.29 -0.21
C LEU A 271 -16.59 24.30 0.42
N LEU A 272 -17.60 24.80 1.12
CA LEU A 272 -18.69 23.97 1.67
C LEU A 272 -19.51 23.33 0.54
N ASP A 273 -19.85 24.09 -0.51
CA ASP A 273 -20.54 23.58 -1.71
C ASP A 273 -19.72 22.50 -2.43
N ALA A 274 -18.39 22.62 -2.42
CA ALA A 274 -17.47 21.63 -3.01
C ALA A 274 -17.36 20.33 -2.18
N GLY A 275 -17.94 20.31 -0.97
CA GLY A 275 -17.99 19.14 -0.09
C GLY A 275 -17.03 19.19 1.10
N ALA A 276 -16.51 20.37 1.46
CA ALA A 276 -15.84 20.55 2.74
C ALA A 276 -16.83 20.28 3.89
N SER A 277 -16.38 19.56 4.92
CA SER A 277 -17.17 19.32 6.14
C SER A 277 -17.28 20.57 7.00
N ASP A 278 -16.27 21.44 6.95
CA ASP A 278 -16.19 22.71 7.66
C ASP A 278 -15.09 23.58 7.04
N ALA A 279 -15.22 24.91 7.16
CA ALA A 279 -14.20 25.86 6.72
C ALA A 279 -14.24 27.12 7.59
N TRP A 280 -13.08 27.56 8.08
CA TRP A 280 -12.98 28.73 8.95
C TRP A 280 -11.67 29.49 8.77
N LEU A 281 -11.59 30.69 9.33
CA LEU A 281 -10.42 31.56 9.28
C LEU A 281 -9.84 31.81 10.67
N THR A 282 -8.53 31.81 10.75
CA THR A 282 -7.78 32.29 11.92
C THR A 282 -6.97 33.51 11.53
N PRO A 283 -7.17 34.71 12.16
CA PRO A 283 -6.33 35.87 11.94
C PRO A 283 -4.90 35.60 12.42
N ILE A 284 -3.93 35.97 11.61
CA ILE A 284 -2.51 35.78 11.93
C ILE A 284 -1.70 37.04 11.55
N LEU A 285 -0.48 37.13 12.09
CA LEU A 285 0.51 38.08 11.64
C LEU A 285 1.66 37.31 10.97
N MET A 286 1.90 37.57 9.68
CA MET A 286 2.95 36.93 8.91
C MET A 286 4.27 37.69 8.96
N LYS A 287 5.32 37.11 8.39
CA LYS A 287 6.63 37.77 8.20
C LYS A 287 6.47 39.17 7.64
N LYS A 288 7.36 40.07 7.99
CA LYS A 288 7.32 41.50 7.62
C LYS A 288 6.13 42.28 8.21
N GLY A 289 5.49 41.76 9.29
CA GLY A 289 4.38 42.41 9.97
C GLY A 289 3.08 42.50 9.17
N ARG A 290 2.83 41.58 8.23
CA ARG A 290 1.61 41.60 7.39
C ARG A 290 0.46 40.93 8.08
N PRO A 291 -0.69 41.61 8.28
CA PRO A 291 -1.94 40.97 8.67
C PRO A 291 -2.37 39.96 7.61
N ALA A 292 -2.82 38.80 8.03
CA ALA A 292 -3.20 37.71 7.13
C ALA A 292 -4.24 36.82 7.79
N HIS A 293 -4.74 35.82 7.04
CA HIS A 293 -5.59 34.77 7.58
C HIS A 293 -4.99 33.40 7.23
N THR A 294 -5.07 32.47 8.18
CA THR A 294 -4.99 31.06 7.88
C THR A 294 -6.38 30.56 7.55
N LEU A 295 -6.58 30.09 6.34
CA LEU A 295 -7.77 29.33 5.95
C LEU A 295 -7.58 27.88 6.40
N HIS A 296 -8.56 27.36 7.14
CA HIS A 296 -8.63 25.96 7.54
C HIS A 296 -9.84 25.31 6.88
N VAL A 297 -9.67 24.13 6.31
CA VAL A 297 -10.73 23.40 5.65
C VAL A 297 -10.68 21.94 6.08
N LEU A 298 -11.74 21.49 6.75
CA LEU A 298 -11.91 20.08 7.12
C LEU A 298 -12.69 19.37 6.03
N VAL A 299 -12.12 18.31 5.48
CA VAL A 299 -12.71 17.60 4.34
C VAL A 299 -12.52 16.08 4.49
N ALA A 300 -13.48 15.29 4.00
CA ALA A 300 -13.31 13.85 3.85
C ALA A 300 -12.27 13.54 2.75
N GLY A 301 -11.47 12.50 2.94
CA GLY A 301 -10.35 12.20 2.03
C GLY A 301 -10.75 12.03 0.57
N ASP A 302 -11.92 11.44 0.30
CA ASP A 302 -12.47 11.24 -1.05
C ASP A 302 -12.90 12.54 -1.74
N ARG A 303 -13.09 13.65 -0.98
CA ARG A 303 -13.42 14.98 -1.48
C ARG A 303 -12.24 15.94 -1.50
N ALA A 304 -11.08 15.54 -0.96
CA ALA A 304 -9.94 16.42 -0.78
C ALA A 304 -9.45 17.07 -2.08
N GLU A 305 -9.41 16.31 -3.19
CA GLU A 305 -8.95 16.82 -4.48
C GLU A 305 -9.85 17.91 -5.05
N VAL A 306 -11.17 17.71 -4.95
CA VAL A 306 -12.17 18.68 -5.42
C VAL A 306 -12.08 19.97 -4.60
N VAL A 307 -12.00 19.85 -3.26
CA VAL A 307 -11.88 20.98 -2.35
C VAL A 307 -10.54 21.70 -2.51
N ARG A 308 -9.45 20.98 -2.70
CA ARG A 308 -8.12 21.56 -2.97
C ARG A 308 -8.12 22.41 -4.24
N THR A 309 -8.72 21.88 -5.31
CA THR A 309 -8.88 22.63 -6.57
C THR A 309 -9.68 23.91 -6.34
N GLU A 310 -10.74 23.84 -5.53
CA GLU A 310 -11.55 25.02 -5.23
C GLU A 310 -10.79 26.05 -4.36
N ILE A 311 -9.94 25.63 -3.41
CA ILE A 311 -9.06 26.54 -2.64
C ILE A 311 -8.18 27.34 -3.59
N PHE A 312 -7.49 26.69 -4.53
CA PHE A 312 -6.63 27.37 -5.49
C PHE A 312 -7.40 28.29 -6.44
N ARG A 313 -8.65 27.93 -6.79
CA ARG A 313 -9.48 28.73 -7.68
C ARG A 313 -10.03 29.97 -7.01
N GLN A 314 -10.36 29.93 -5.72
CA GLN A 314 -11.04 31.00 -5.01
C GLN A 314 -10.12 31.91 -4.19
N SER A 315 -8.88 31.53 -4.00
CA SER A 315 -7.91 32.31 -3.21
C SER A 315 -6.64 32.61 -4.02
N SER A 316 -5.79 33.49 -3.49
CA SER A 316 -4.49 33.83 -4.06
C SER A 316 -3.37 32.85 -3.65
N THR A 317 -3.68 31.81 -2.88
CA THR A 317 -2.67 30.87 -2.39
C THR A 317 -2.05 30.06 -3.52
N ILE A 318 -0.75 29.79 -3.39
CA ILE A 318 0.04 28.97 -4.33
C ILE A 318 0.41 27.60 -3.72
N GLY A 319 -0.03 27.31 -2.48
CA GLY A 319 0.29 26.07 -1.80
C GLY A 319 -0.54 25.86 -0.54
N VAL A 320 -0.78 24.59 -0.21
CA VAL A 320 -1.52 24.17 0.98
C VAL A 320 -0.69 23.21 1.83
N ARG A 321 -1.00 23.11 3.12
CA ARG A 321 -0.53 22.09 4.04
C ARG A 321 -1.67 21.14 4.32
N GLU A 322 -1.39 19.86 4.45
CA GLU A 322 -2.40 18.84 4.74
C GLU A 322 -2.00 18.03 5.97
N ILE A 323 -2.96 17.85 6.87
CA ILE A 323 -2.79 17.10 8.10
C ILE A 323 -3.95 16.12 8.20
N ALA A 324 -3.64 14.84 8.33
CA ALA A 324 -4.66 13.85 8.62
C ALA A 324 -5.14 14.01 10.07
N VAL A 325 -6.45 14.08 10.26
CA VAL A 325 -7.05 14.31 11.57
C VAL A 325 -8.03 13.20 11.94
N GLY A 326 -8.07 12.84 13.21
CA GLY A 326 -9.12 11.99 13.75
C GLY A 326 -10.38 12.80 14.02
N LYS A 327 -11.52 12.45 13.36
CA LYS A 327 -12.83 13.08 13.62
C LYS A 327 -13.74 12.06 14.32
N ARG A 328 -14.28 12.43 15.45
CA ARG A 328 -15.33 11.67 16.14
C ARG A 328 -16.56 12.55 16.23
N ALA A 329 -17.69 12.10 15.74
CA ALA A 329 -18.98 12.78 15.84
C ALA A 329 -19.93 11.89 16.65
N LEU A 330 -20.81 12.50 17.41
CA LEU A 330 -21.93 11.81 18.02
C LEU A 330 -22.98 11.47 16.95
N ASP A 331 -23.76 10.43 17.21
CA ASP A 331 -24.95 10.13 16.41
C ASP A 331 -25.91 11.31 16.43
N ARG A 332 -26.61 11.55 15.33
CA ARG A 332 -27.48 12.71 15.15
C ARG A 332 -28.84 12.31 14.65
N GLU A 333 -29.86 12.88 15.26
CA GLU A 333 -31.24 12.85 14.77
C GLU A 333 -31.75 14.28 14.56
N ILE A 334 -32.63 14.45 13.60
CA ILE A 334 -33.36 15.72 13.40
C ILE A 334 -34.80 15.47 13.79
N ARG A 335 -35.28 16.25 14.74
CA ARG A 335 -36.70 16.30 15.11
C ARG A 335 -37.22 17.72 14.92
N THR A 336 -38.52 17.91 15.02
CA THR A 336 -39.13 19.20 14.84
C THR A 336 -39.93 19.63 16.07
N VAL A 337 -39.96 20.94 16.32
CA VAL A 337 -40.86 21.58 17.30
C VAL A 337 -41.67 22.65 16.61
N ASP A 338 -42.84 22.98 17.16
CA ASP A 338 -43.65 24.10 16.71
C ASP A 338 -43.42 25.31 17.62
N VAL A 339 -43.19 26.47 17.02
CA VAL A 339 -43.08 27.75 17.70
C VAL A 339 -43.93 28.75 16.95
N ASP A 340 -45.02 29.19 17.57
CA ASP A 340 -46.01 30.14 16.99
C ASP A 340 -46.55 29.67 15.61
N GLY A 341 -46.79 28.38 15.43
CA GLY A 341 -47.25 27.80 14.16
C GLY A 341 -46.17 27.62 13.09
N HIS A 342 -44.89 27.82 13.43
CA HIS A 342 -43.76 27.62 12.56
C HIS A 342 -42.93 26.42 12.99
N THR A 343 -42.63 25.53 12.02
CA THR A 343 -41.79 24.35 12.25
C THR A 343 -40.35 24.77 12.36
N VAL A 344 -39.71 24.41 13.48
CA VAL A 344 -38.28 24.58 13.72
C VAL A 344 -37.62 23.20 13.85
N HIS A 345 -36.64 22.89 13.03
CA HIS A 345 -35.85 21.68 13.15
C HIS A 345 -34.90 21.77 14.34
N VAL A 346 -34.78 20.66 15.09
CA VAL A 346 -33.94 20.53 16.25
C VAL A 346 -32.95 19.39 16.00
N LYS A 347 -31.69 19.71 16.01
CA LYS A 347 -30.60 18.73 15.91
C LYS A 347 -30.34 18.12 17.28
N LEU A 348 -30.58 16.82 17.42
CA LEU A 348 -30.27 16.04 18.61
C LEU A 348 -28.91 15.35 18.43
N ALA A 349 -28.04 15.46 19.42
CA ALA A 349 -26.81 14.67 19.50
C ALA A 349 -26.99 13.55 20.52
N LEU A 350 -26.67 12.31 20.13
CA LEU A 350 -26.85 11.12 20.95
C LEU A 350 -25.48 10.52 21.31
N HIS A 351 -25.32 10.15 22.57
CA HIS A 351 -24.18 9.38 23.06
C HIS A 351 -24.71 8.09 23.70
N ASN A 352 -24.36 6.94 23.12
CA ASN A 352 -24.86 5.63 23.54
C ASN A 352 -26.41 5.56 23.60
N GLY A 353 -27.08 6.17 22.59
CA GLY A 353 -28.53 6.18 22.51
C GLY A 353 -29.23 7.21 23.43
N VAL A 354 -28.50 7.99 24.20
CA VAL A 354 -29.02 9.01 25.09
C VAL A 354 -28.81 10.40 24.46
N VAL A 355 -29.85 11.21 24.41
CA VAL A 355 -29.75 12.60 23.94
C VAL A 355 -28.91 13.41 24.93
N VAL A 356 -27.79 13.96 24.47
CA VAL A 356 -26.86 14.78 25.28
C VAL A 356 -26.90 16.24 24.90
N ASN A 357 -27.47 16.58 23.74
CA ASN A 357 -27.68 17.97 23.32
C ASN A 357 -28.85 18.05 22.33
N ALA A 358 -29.62 19.12 22.44
CA ALA A 358 -30.75 19.48 21.56
C ALA A 358 -30.59 20.93 21.13
N GLN A 359 -30.33 21.19 19.85
CA GLN A 359 -30.06 22.52 19.33
C GLN A 359 -30.99 22.84 18.18
N PRO A 360 -31.88 23.87 18.30
CA PRO A 360 -32.66 24.36 17.18
C PRO A 360 -31.80 24.87 16.02
N GLU A 361 -32.18 24.59 14.78
CA GLU A 361 -31.49 25.10 13.60
C GLU A 361 -31.76 26.61 13.47
N TYR A 362 -30.65 27.39 13.45
CA TYR A 362 -30.74 28.86 13.49
C TYR A 362 -31.47 29.44 12.29
N GLU A 363 -31.34 28.87 11.10
CA GLU A 363 -32.02 29.35 9.91
C GLU A 363 -33.53 29.24 10.01
N ASP A 364 -34.05 28.21 10.69
CA ASP A 364 -35.49 28.05 10.94
C ASP A 364 -35.99 29.07 11.98
N VAL A 365 -35.18 29.29 13.03
CA VAL A 365 -35.46 30.32 14.03
C VAL A 365 -35.51 31.70 13.38
N ALA A 366 -34.52 32.05 12.55
CA ALA A 366 -34.51 33.33 11.83
C ALA A 366 -35.69 33.49 10.90
N ARG A 367 -36.10 32.41 10.20
CA ARG A 367 -37.26 32.41 9.34
C ARG A 367 -38.57 32.60 10.12
N ALA A 368 -38.73 31.89 11.24
CA ALA A 368 -39.90 32.05 12.13
C ALA A 368 -39.95 33.45 12.75
N ALA A 369 -38.83 34.01 13.17
CA ALA A 369 -38.71 35.36 13.69
C ALA A 369 -39.15 36.42 12.66
N ALA A 370 -38.66 36.28 11.42
CA ALA A 370 -39.05 37.16 10.33
C ALA A 370 -40.57 37.08 10.00
N ALA A 371 -41.13 35.86 10.02
CA ALA A 371 -42.54 35.66 9.72
C ALA A 371 -43.48 36.20 10.82
N THR A 372 -43.06 36.12 12.09
CA THR A 372 -43.85 36.56 13.25
C THR A 372 -43.60 38.01 13.66
N GLY A 373 -42.55 38.66 13.12
CA GLY A 373 -42.12 39.99 13.51
C GLY A 373 -41.49 40.06 14.93
N ARG A 374 -41.16 38.90 15.50
CA ARG A 374 -40.55 38.79 16.84
C ARG A 374 -39.02 38.87 16.75
N PRO A 375 -38.34 39.32 17.82
CA PRO A 375 -36.89 39.24 17.91
C PRO A 375 -36.41 37.79 17.82
N GLU A 376 -35.34 37.52 17.03
CA GLU A 376 -34.77 36.18 16.88
C GLU A 376 -34.38 35.53 18.22
N LYS A 377 -33.86 36.30 19.18
CA LYS A 377 -33.49 35.84 20.51
C LYS A 377 -34.70 35.24 21.28
N ASP A 378 -35.88 35.80 21.10
CA ASP A 378 -37.09 35.36 21.81
C ASP A 378 -37.62 34.07 21.17
N VAL A 379 -37.63 33.99 19.82
CA VAL A 379 -37.99 32.79 19.09
C VAL A 379 -36.99 31.64 19.36
N LEU A 380 -35.70 31.95 19.45
CA LEU A 380 -34.69 30.97 19.82
C LEU A 380 -34.94 30.44 21.26
N ALA A 381 -35.23 31.32 22.21
CA ALA A 381 -35.53 30.90 23.58
C ALA A 381 -36.76 29.96 23.65
N ASP A 382 -37.80 30.27 22.92
CA ASP A 382 -39.00 29.44 22.83
C ASP A 382 -38.71 28.09 22.14
N SER A 383 -37.91 28.11 21.08
CA SER A 383 -37.47 26.89 20.37
C SER A 383 -36.66 25.98 21.30
N VAL A 384 -35.74 26.52 22.08
CA VAL A 384 -34.97 25.80 23.10
C VAL A 384 -35.89 25.26 24.19
N ALA A 385 -36.87 26.03 24.65
CA ALA A 385 -37.85 25.58 25.64
C ALA A 385 -38.71 24.43 25.13
N ALA A 386 -39.16 24.51 23.89
CA ALA A 386 -39.94 23.46 23.22
C ALA A 386 -39.12 22.19 23.00
N SER A 387 -37.81 22.30 22.76
CA SER A 387 -36.91 21.14 22.52
C SER A 387 -36.61 20.32 23.77
N ARG A 388 -36.82 20.86 24.99
CA ARG A 388 -36.56 20.12 26.26
C ARG A 388 -37.39 18.85 26.41
N HIS A 389 -38.54 18.72 25.74
CA HIS A 389 -39.33 17.52 25.76
C HIS A 389 -38.78 16.39 24.88
N LEU A 390 -37.85 16.71 23.98
CA LEU A 390 -37.21 15.76 23.08
C LEU A 390 -36.07 14.98 23.77
N ASP A 391 -35.58 15.45 24.91
CA ASP A 391 -34.56 14.81 25.72
C ASP A 391 -35.06 13.60 26.54
N GLN A 392 -36.39 13.43 26.64
CA GLN A 392 -37.04 12.44 27.53
C GLN A 392 -37.64 11.24 26.78
N THR A 393 -37.44 11.15 25.49
CA THR A 393 -37.95 10.07 24.63
C THR A 393 -36.79 9.36 23.96
#